data_8065f79b497baab89dc4afdf6668cedb
#
_entry.id   8065f79b497baab89dc4afdf6668cedb
#
_cell.length_a   1.000
_cell.length_b   1.000
_cell.length_c   1.000
_cell.angle_alpha   90.00
_cell.angle_beta   90.00
_cell.angle_gamma   90.00
#
_symmetry.space_group_name_H-M   'P 1'
#
loop_
_entity.id
_entity.type
_entity.pdbx_description
1 polymer ?
#
loop_
_entity_poly.entity_id
_entity_poly.type
_entity_poly.pdbx_seq_one_letter_code
_entity_poly.pdbx_strand_id
1 'polypeptide(L)'
;LAVLMGRFMMPPGRLRAWFVQWGLILLKFIPPVQHYVTQMKFKPKPVLEDGLVAGTSPWVGRLFIQPRLELPDRSITLLDDLIGNRFTCLFFGNPTDKPDRLPQCYLGLNAAINWLWITPGSFMATKDPSIAEARDLDGEIERAFADAPGSGILLRPDHYVAAVVLVENISDSNCFNRLFDKQFYTRLKP
;
A
#
# COMPACT_ATOMS: atom_id res chain seq x y z
N LEU A 1 21.89 12.83 5.50
CA LEU A 1 22.12 11.68 4.60
C LEU A 1 22.49 12.13 3.19
N ALA A 2 21.74 13.05 2.57
CA ALA A 2 21.96 13.54 1.20
C ALA A 2 23.37 14.15 1.00
N VAL A 3 23.85 14.96 1.92
CA VAL A 3 25.18 15.58 1.85
C VAL A 3 26.30 14.53 1.95
N LEU A 4 26.12 13.51 2.77
CA LEU A 4 27.07 12.41 2.93
C LEU A 4 27.14 11.56 1.65
N MET A 5 26.00 11.28 1.04
CA MET A 5 25.90 10.61 -0.24
C MET A 5 26.52 11.42 -1.40
N GLY A 6 26.29 12.73 -1.42
CA GLY A 6 26.91 13.61 -2.40
C GLY A 6 28.45 13.60 -2.30
N ARG A 7 29.00 13.61 -1.09
CA ARG A 7 30.45 13.50 -0.85
C ARG A 7 31.04 12.14 -1.20
N PHE A 8 30.24 11.07 -1.07
CA PHE A 8 30.65 9.73 -1.47
C PHE A 8 30.61 9.56 -2.98
N MET A 9 29.58 10.07 -3.65
CA MET A 9 29.44 9.98 -5.11
C MET A 9 30.36 10.93 -5.87
N MET A 10 30.67 12.11 -5.28
CA MET A 10 31.59 13.11 -5.83
C MET A 10 32.71 13.42 -4.82
N PRO A 11 33.66 12.50 -4.63
CA PRO A 11 34.74 12.73 -3.67
C PRO A 11 35.66 13.86 -4.15
N PRO A 12 35.99 14.83 -3.28
CA PRO A 12 36.93 15.89 -3.64
C PRO A 12 38.35 15.29 -3.74
N GLY A 13 38.93 15.38 -4.93
CA GLY A 13 40.30 14.96 -5.23
C GLY A 13 40.45 13.63 -5.93
N ARG A 14 41.41 13.58 -6.87
CA ARG A 14 41.65 12.43 -7.78
C ARG A 14 41.99 11.13 -7.03
N LEU A 15 42.75 11.20 -5.94
CA LEU A 15 43.11 10.03 -5.14
C LEU A 15 41.91 9.41 -4.42
N ARG A 16 41.04 10.25 -3.84
CA ARG A 16 39.80 9.76 -3.18
C ARG A 16 38.83 9.16 -4.19
N ALA A 17 38.68 9.78 -5.36
CA ALA A 17 37.88 9.24 -6.45
C ALA A 17 38.38 7.85 -6.89
N TRP A 18 39.69 7.69 -7.02
CA TRP A 18 40.31 6.41 -7.36
C TRP A 18 40.01 5.32 -6.32
N PHE A 19 40.15 5.62 -5.01
CA PHE A 19 39.84 4.68 -3.94
C PHE A 19 38.34 4.31 -3.91
N VAL A 20 37.44 5.27 -4.10
CA VAL A 20 35.99 5.02 -4.17
C VAL A 20 35.63 4.15 -5.36
N GLN A 21 36.19 4.41 -6.54
CA GLN A 21 35.98 3.60 -7.73
C GLN A 21 36.44 2.16 -7.56
N TRP A 22 37.66 1.96 -7.06
CA TRP A 22 38.18 0.62 -6.80
C TRP A 22 37.40 -0.11 -5.71
N GLY A 23 37.03 0.61 -4.65
CA GLY A 23 36.16 0.06 -3.61
C GLY A 23 34.80 -0.41 -4.14
N LEU A 24 34.14 0.36 -5.02
CA LEU A 24 32.89 -0.02 -5.67
C LEU A 24 33.06 -1.22 -6.61
N ILE A 25 34.19 -1.30 -7.33
CA ILE A 25 34.51 -2.45 -8.19
C ILE A 25 34.66 -3.71 -7.34
N LEU A 26 35.38 -3.65 -6.22
CA LEU A 26 35.54 -4.78 -5.31
C LEU A 26 34.22 -5.20 -4.65
N LEU A 27 33.38 -4.23 -4.25
CA LEU A 27 32.06 -4.47 -3.70
C LEU A 27 31.11 -5.16 -4.68
N LYS A 28 31.32 -5.02 -5.99
CA LYS A 28 30.56 -5.72 -7.04
C LYS A 28 30.70 -7.25 -6.98
N PHE A 29 31.80 -7.75 -6.43
CA PHE A 29 32.05 -9.19 -6.28
C PHE A 29 31.39 -9.79 -5.01
N ILE A 30 30.76 -8.98 -4.16
CA ILE A 30 30.07 -9.43 -2.96
C ILE A 30 28.55 -9.42 -3.23
N PRO A 31 27.91 -10.58 -3.51
CA PRO A 31 26.51 -10.67 -3.93
C PRO A 31 25.51 -9.95 -3.00
N PRO A 32 25.60 -10.06 -1.64
CA PRO A 32 24.65 -9.40 -0.77
C PRO A 32 24.75 -7.87 -0.81
N VAL A 33 25.95 -7.32 -1.04
CA VAL A 33 26.16 -5.87 -1.15
C VAL A 33 25.63 -5.35 -2.49
N GLN A 34 25.86 -6.11 -3.57
CA GLN A 34 25.32 -5.78 -4.88
C GLN A 34 23.79 -5.69 -4.83
N HIS A 35 23.13 -6.68 -4.22
CA HIS A 35 21.67 -6.68 -4.04
C HIS A 35 21.18 -5.48 -3.20
N TYR A 36 21.87 -5.14 -2.12
CA TYR A 36 21.52 -4.01 -1.26
C TYR A 36 21.61 -2.66 -2.00
N VAL A 37 22.66 -2.47 -2.81
CA VAL A 37 22.91 -1.23 -3.56
C VAL A 37 21.99 -1.13 -4.77
N THR A 38 21.81 -2.21 -5.54
CA THR A 38 20.95 -2.20 -6.74
C THR A 38 19.47 -2.05 -6.40
N GLN A 39 19.02 -2.59 -5.27
CA GLN A 39 17.65 -2.44 -4.81
C GLN A 39 17.42 -1.10 -4.06
N MET A 40 18.41 -0.22 -4.00
CA MET A 40 18.33 1.07 -3.29
C MET A 40 17.75 0.95 -1.86
N LYS A 41 18.00 -0.16 -1.16
CA LYS A 41 17.48 -0.43 0.19
C LYS A 41 17.92 0.58 1.25
N PHE A 42 18.92 1.41 0.93
CA PHE A 42 19.38 2.50 1.79
C PHE A 42 18.49 3.75 1.72
N LYS A 43 17.55 3.86 0.75
CA LYS A 43 16.59 4.97 0.70
C LYS A 43 15.45 4.68 1.67
N PRO A 44 15.21 5.54 2.66
CA PRO A 44 13.99 5.43 3.46
C PRO A 44 12.79 5.58 2.53
N LYS A 45 11.86 4.63 2.61
CA LYS A 45 10.59 4.74 1.87
C LYS A 45 9.84 5.96 2.42
N PRO A 46 9.30 6.84 1.56
CA PRO A 46 8.53 7.99 2.00
C PRO A 46 7.31 7.51 2.79
N VAL A 47 7.06 8.16 3.92
CA VAL A 47 5.86 7.95 4.73
C VAL A 47 5.14 9.29 4.81
N LEU A 48 3.85 9.28 4.51
CA LEU A 48 2.99 10.43 4.66
C LEU A 48 2.52 10.50 6.12
N GLU A 49 2.94 11.54 6.82
CA GLU A 49 2.54 11.78 8.20
C GLU A 49 1.31 12.69 8.28
N ASP A 50 1.03 13.41 7.18
CA ASP A 50 0.00 14.43 7.09
C ASP A 50 -0.95 14.21 5.90
N GLY A 51 -2.15 14.78 6.00
CA GLY A 51 -3.19 14.72 4.98
C GLY A 51 -4.25 13.65 5.29
N LEU A 52 -4.81 13.03 4.25
CA LEU A 52 -5.83 11.99 4.38
C LEU A 52 -5.18 10.65 4.77
N VAL A 53 -4.66 10.58 5.99
CA VAL A 53 -4.13 9.38 6.63
C VAL A 53 -4.65 9.31 8.06
N ALA A 54 -5.12 8.15 8.51
CA ALA A 54 -5.74 7.98 9.82
C ALA A 54 -5.38 6.62 10.44
N GLY A 55 -5.00 6.65 11.71
CA GLY A 55 -4.68 5.46 12.49
C GLY A 55 -3.21 5.30 12.82
N THR A 56 -2.90 4.26 13.59
CA THR A 56 -1.56 3.98 14.13
C THR A 56 -0.91 2.76 13.51
N SER A 57 -1.57 2.12 12.53
CA SER A 57 -1.01 0.96 11.85
C SER A 57 0.29 1.32 11.12
N PRO A 58 1.31 0.46 11.14
CA PRO A 58 2.57 0.69 10.43
C PRO A 58 2.43 0.80 8.92
N TRP A 59 1.29 0.41 8.35
CA TRP A 59 0.95 0.55 6.94
C TRP A 59 0.50 1.96 6.57
N VAL A 60 -0.10 2.70 7.51
CA VAL A 60 -0.66 4.04 7.25
C VAL A 60 0.42 5.00 6.77
N GLY A 61 0.09 5.78 5.74
CA GLY A 61 1.00 6.74 5.13
C GLY A 61 2.07 6.14 4.22
N ARG A 62 2.06 4.83 3.98
CA ARG A 62 3.01 4.17 3.07
C ARG A 62 2.37 3.87 1.73
N LEU A 63 3.19 3.89 0.69
CA LEU A 63 2.79 3.37 -0.61
C LEU A 63 2.49 1.88 -0.49
N PHE A 64 1.33 1.45 -0.98
CA PHE A 64 0.96 0.04 -0.95
C PHE A 64 1.74 -0.76 -2.01
N ILE A 65 1.76 -2.06 -1.85
CA ILE A 65 2.40 -2.99 -2.79
C ILE A 65 1.60 -3.07 -4.10
N GLN A 66 2.26 -3.41 -5.20
CA GLN A 66 1.65 -3.53 -6.53
C GLN A 66 1.71 -4.97 -7.05
N PRO A 67 0.89 -5.89 -6.52
CA PRO A 67 0.87 -7.27 -6.95
C PRO A 67 0.17 -7.45 -8.30
N ARG A 68 0.43 -8.60 -8.93
CA ARG A 68 -0.34 -9.08 -10.08
C ARG A 68 -1.58 -9.80 -9.58
N LEU A 69 -2.71 -9.43 -10.16
CA LEU A 69 -4.01 -9.96 -9.81
C LEU A 69 -4.64 -10.66 -11.01
N GLU A 70 -5.28 -11.79 -10.78
CA GLU A 70 -6.16 -12.43 -11.76
C GLU A 70 -7.60 -12.02 -11.50
N LEU A 71 -8.31 -11.62 -12.55
CA LEU A 71 -9.72 -11.28 -12.51
C LEU A 71 -10.61 -12.53 -12.78
N PRO A 72 -11.91 -12.46 -12.53
CA PRO A 72 -12.84 -13.58 -12.79
C PRO A 72 -12.86 -14.06 -14.25
N ASP A 73 -12.57 -13.18 -15.21
CA ASP A 73 -12.45 -13.48 -16.64
C ASP A 73 -11.10 -14.10 -17.03
N ARG A 74 -10.25 -14.40 -16.06
CA ARG A 74 -8.89 -14.94 -16.23
C ARG A 74 -7.87 -13.94 -16.78
N SER A 75 -8.21 -12.69 -16.97
CA SER A 75 -7.25 -11.65 -17.32
C SER A 75 -6.34 -11.34 -16.11
N ILE A 76 -5.10 -10.94 -16.41
CA ILE A 76 -4.12 -10.56 -15.38
C ILE A 76 -3.91 -9.06 -15.48
N THR A 77 -4.00 -8.39 -14.34
CA THR A 77 -3.79 -6.94 -14.23
C THR A 77 -2.93 -6.61 -13.01
N LEU A 78 -2.40 -5.41 -12.95
CA LEU A 78 -1.76 -4.88 -11.75
C LEU A 78 -2.82 -4.28 -10.82
N LEU A 79 -2.56 -4.27 -9.53
CA LEU A 79 -3.47 -3.65 -8.56
C LEU A 79 -3.75 -2.19 -8.90
N ASP A 80 -2.74 -1.42 -9.29
CA ASP A 80 -2.85 0.00 -9.60
C ASP A 80 -3.77 0.25 -10.81
N ASP A 81 -3.71 -0.61 -11.83
CA ASP A 81 -4.59 -0.52 -13.01
C ASP A 81 -6.04 -0.83 -12.65
N LEU A 82 -6.26 -1.75 -11.70
CA LEU A 82 -7.58 -2.14 -11.25
C LEU A 82 -8.26 -1.07 -10.40
N ILE A 83 -7.54 -0.45 -9.48
CA ILE A 83 -8.10 0.58 -8.59
C ILE A 83 -8.14 1.97 -9.25
N GLY A 84 -7.23 2.24 -10.18
CA GLY A 84 -7.14 3.53 -10.87
C GLY A 84 -7.02 4.71 -9.90
N ASN A 85 -7.59 5.86 -10.28
CA ASN A 85 -7.53 7.10 -9.50
C ASN A 85 -8.72 7.23 -8.53
N ARG A 86 -9.03 6.18 -7.75
CA ARG A 86 -10.17 6.18 -6.84
C ARG A 86 -9.78 5.72 -5.45
N PHE A 87 -10.51 6.19 -4.45
CA PHE A 87 -10.42 5.59 -3.13
C PHE A 87 -10.94 4.16 -3.20
N THR A 88 -10.14 3.21 -2.73
CA THR A 88 -10.49 1.79 -2.77
C THR A 88 -10.24 1.15 -1.42
N CYS A 89 -11.26 0.50 -0.87
CA CYS A 89 -11.09 -0.34 0.30
C CYS A 89 -10.85 -1.78 -0.15
N LEU A 90 -9.67 -2.27 0.16
CA LEU A 90 -9.18 -3.58 -0.23
C LEU A 90 -9.26 -4.52 0.96
N PHE A 91 -9.83 -5.71 0.76
CA PHE A 91 -9.90 -6.80 1.71
C PHE A 91 -9.20 -8.02 1.18
N PHE A 92 -8.67 -8.80 2.11
CA PHE A 92 -8.10 -10.10 1.79
C PHE A 92 -8.71 -11.18 2.68
N GLY A 93 -9.17 -12.26 2.08
CA GLY A 93 -9.75 -13.38 2.81
C GLY A 93 -10.39 -14.43 1.91
N ASN A 94 -10.91 -15.47 2.55
CA ASN A 94 -11.65 -16.48 1.80
C ASN A 94 -12.95 -15.89 1.23
N PRO A 95 -13.42 -16.38 0.09
CA PRO A 95 -14.68 -15.92 -0.49
C PRO A 95 -15.89 -16.08 0.44
N THR A 96 -15.84 -17.06 1.39
CA THR A 96 -16.87 -17.28 2.38
C THR A 96 -17.00 -16.19 3.43
N ASP A 97 -15.92 -15.47 3.66
CA ASP A 97 -15.83 -14.42 4.69
C ASP A 97 -16.29 -13.05 4.14
N LYS A 98 -16.58 -13.02 2.85
CA LYS A 98 -17.04 -11.83 2.16
C LYS A 98 -18.45 -11.46 2.62
N PRO A 99 -18.69 -10.21 3.04
CA PRO A 99 -20.01 -9.75 3.43
C PRO A 99 -20.95 -9.75 2.23
N ASP A 100 -22.20 -10.17 2.44
CA ASP A 100 -23.24 -10.19 1.39
C ASP A 100 -23.53 -8.80 0.83
N ARG A 101 -23.31 -7.75 1.61
CA ARG A 101 -23.54 -6.37 1.25
C ARG A 101 -22.60 -5.45 1.98
N LEU A 102 -21.97 -4.54 1.24
CA LEU A 102 -21.17 -3.47 1.81
C LEU A 102 -21.94 -2.15 1.82
N PRO A 103 -21.76 -1.31 2.85
CA PRO A 103 -22.41 -0.02 2.89
C PRO A 103 -21.84 0.88 1.79
N GLN A 104 -22.69 1.73 1.21
CA GLN A 104 -22.21 2.81 0.37
C GLN A 104 -21.54 3.85 1.27
N CYS A 105 -20.23 3.84 1.33
CA CYS A 105 -19.45 4.80 2.10
C CYS A 105 -18.95 5.93 1.20
N TYR A 106 -19.05 7.14 1.72
CA TYR A 106 -18.52 8.34 1.08
C TYR A 106 -17.47 8.97 1.99
N LEU A 107 -16.35 9.34 1.44
CA LEU A 107 -15.39 10.23 2.08
C LEU A 107 -15.84 11.67 1.87
N GLY A 108 -16.08 12.42 2.91
CA GLY A 108 -16.51 13.81 3.08
C GLY A 108 -16.71 14.75 1.89
N LEU A 109 -16.19 14.44 0.71
CA LEU A 109 -16.34 15.16 -0.56
C LEU A 109 -17.25 14.42 -1.57
N ASN A 110 -18.16 13.56 -1.11
CA ASN A 110 -19.00 12.69 -1.95
C ASN A 110 -18.18 11.73 -2.86
N ALA A 111 -16.93 11.48 -2.55
CA ALA A 111 -16.14 10.49 -3.28
C ALA A 111 -16.57 9.08 -2.87
N ALA A 112 -17.17 8.36 -3.82
CA ALA A 112 -17.52 6.97 -3.63
C ALA A 112 -16.26 6.12 -3.40
N ILE A 113 -16.31 5.23 -2.42
CA ILE A 113 -15.25 4.26 -2.16
C ILE A 113 -15.54 3.01 -2.99
N ASN A 114 -14.57 2.56 -3.77
CA ASN A 114 -14.62 1.27 -4.42
C ASN A 114 -14.28 0.16 -3.43
N TRP A 115 -14.88 -1.00 -3.64
CA TRP A 115 -14.66 -2.17 -2.83
C TRP A 115 -13.96 -3.24 -3.65
N LEU A 116 -12.86 -3.77 -3.12
CA LEU A 116 -12.09 -4.83 -3.78
C LEU A 116 -11.86 -5.96 -2.80
N TRP A 117 -12.35 -7.14 -3.14
CA TRP A 117 -12.11 -8.36 -2.40
C TRP A 117 -11.03 -9.18 -3.10
N ILE A 118 -9.94 -9.48 -2.40
CA ILE A 118 -8.87 -10.31 -2.92
C ILE A 118 -8.87 -11.65 -2.20
N THR A 119 -8.90 -12.72 -2.98
CA THR A 119 -8.90 -14.09 -2.48
C THR A 119 -7.58 -14.79 -2.77
N PRO A 120 -7.10 -15.66 -1.86
CA PRO A 120 -5.96 -16.54 -2.14
C PRO A 120 -6.32 -17.70 -3.08
N GLY A 121 -7.61 -18.02 -3.19
CA GLY A 121 -8.13 -19.22 -3.86
C GLY A 121 -9.03 -18.95 -5.07
N SER A 122 -10.03 -19.81 -5.22
CA SER A 122 -11.00 -19.71 -6.32
C SER A 122 -12.02 -18.59 -6.08
N PHE A 123 -12.50 -18.00 -7.16
CA PHE A 123 -13.61 -17.05 -7.13
C PHE A 123 -14.90 -17.71 -6.70
N MET A 124 -15.71 -17.01 -5.91
CA MET A 124 -17.10 -17.34 -5.67
C MET A 124 -17.99 -16.24 -6.25
N ALA A 125 -19.10 -16.64 -6.84
CA ALA A 125 -20.06 -15.69 -7.40
C ALA A 125 -20.48 -14.65 -6.34
N THR A 126 -20.23 -13.40 -6.67
CA THR A 126 -20.56 -12.27 -5.81
C THR A 126 -22.08 -12.01 -5.87
N LYS A 127 -22.71 -11.88 -4.70
CA LYS A 127 -24.11 -11.42 -4.62
C LYS A 127 -24.23 -9.92 -4.83
N ASP A 128 -23.19 -9.16 -4.53
CA ASP A 128 -23.16 -7.71 -4.68
C ASP A 128 -22.20 -7.32 -5.83
N PRO A 129 -22.73 -6.82 -6.97
CA PRO A 129 -21.92 -6.43 -8.12
C PRO A 129 -21.06 -5.18 -7.87
N SER A 130 -21.26 -4.47 -6.77
CA SER A 130 -20.44 -3.30 -6.40
C SER A 130 -19.07 -3.70 -5.84
N ILE A 131 -18.86 -4.98 -5.51
CA ILE A 131 -17.61 -5.50 -4.98
C ILE A 131 -16.84 -6.15 -6.12
N ALA A 132 -15.74 -5.51 -6.55
CA ALA A 132 -14.82 -6.14 -7.47
C ALA A 132 -14.08 -7.30 -6.80
N GLU A 133 -13.80 -8.35 -7.57
CA GLU A 133 -13.04 -9.51 -7.09
C GLU A 133 -11.76 -9.68 -7.87
N ALA A 134 -10.72 -10.11 -7.16
CA ALA A 134 -9.46 -10.49 -7.77
C ALA A 134 -8.79 -11.61 -6.96
N ARG A 135 -7.85 -12.33 -7.59
CA ARG A 135 -7.03 -13.33 -6.93
C ARG A 135 -5.59 -12.88 -6.89
N ASP A 136 -4.97 -13.00 -5.73
CA ASP A 136 -3.53 -12.73 -5.56
C ASP A 136 -2.70 -13.86 -6.20
N LEU A 137 -1.97 -13.52 -7.26
CA LEU A 137 -1.13 -14.49 -7.98
C LEU A 137 0.23 -14.70 -7.32
N ASP A 138 0.76 -13.68 -6.67
CA ASP A 138 2.13 -13.67 -6.14
C ASP A 138 2.18 -13.91 -4.63
N GLY A 139 1.02 -14.00 -3.95
CA GLY A 139 0.90 -14.12 -2.50
C GLY A 139 1.46 -12.90 -1.75
N GLU A 140 1.55 -11.75 -2.41
CA GLU A 140 2.08 -10.53 -1.81
C GLU A 140 1.05 -9.85 -0.91
N ILE A 141 -0.21 -9.88 -1.30
CA ILE A 141 -1.32 -9.37 -0.49
C ILE A 141 -1.51 -10.24 0.74
N GLU A 142 -1.50 -11.57 0.59
CA GLU A 142 -1.57 -12.50 1.72
C GLU A 142 -0.50 -12.18 2.77
N ARG A 143 0.73 -11.98 2.33
CA ARG A 143 1.84 -11.59 3.22
C ARG A 143 1.63 -10.22 3.87
N ALA A 144 1.07 -9.27 3.14
CA ALA A 144 0.77 -7.94 3.67
C ALA A 144 -0.32 -7.95 4.75
N PHE A 145 -1.32 -8.83 4.60
CA PHE A 145 -2.41 -8.97 5.56
C PHE A 145 -2.11 -9.95 6.71
N ALA A 146 -0.99 -10.67 6.67
CA ALA A 146 -0.60 -11.60 7.75
C ALA A 146 -0.51 -10.91 9.12
N ASP A 147 -0.06 -9.65 9.14
CA ASP A 147 0.06 -8.85 10.36
C ASP A 147 -1.26 -8.14 10.76
N ALA A 148 -2.30 -8.22 9.93
CA ALA A 148 -3.58 -7.54 10.15
C ALA A 148 -4.77 -8.37 9.64
N PRO A 149 -4.98 -9.59 10.18
CA PRO A 149 -6.05 -10.46 9.74
C PRO A 149 -7.42 -9.83 10.01
N GLY A 150 -8.37 -10.01 9.09
CA GLY A 150 -9.72 -9.45 9.20
C GLY A 150 -9.80 -7.94 9.02
N SER A 151 -8.74 -7.31 8.51
CA SER A 151 -8.70 -5.88 8.23
C SER A 151 -8.99 -5.58 6.77
N GLY A 152 -9.50 -4.36 6.52
CA GLY A 152 -9.52 -3.72 5.22
C GLY A 152 -8.48 -2.60 5.17
N ILE A 153 -7.87 -2.41 4.03
CA ILE A 153 -6.93 -1.32 3.79
C ILE A 153 -7.58 -0.30 2.87
N LEU A 154 -7.77 0.93 3.35
CA LEU A 154 -8.25 2.03 2.51
C LEU A 154 -7.08 2.64 1.77
N LEU A 155 -7.09 2.51 0.45
CA LEU A 155 -6.12 3.11 -0.46
C LEU A 155 -6.64 4.44 -1.00
N ARG A 156 -5.75 5.42 -1.08
CA ARG A 156 -5.98 6.71 -1.74
C ARG A 156 -5.78 6.57 -3.25
N PRO A 157 -6.24 7.57 -4.04
CA PRO A 157 -6.00 7.61 -5.49
C PRO A 157 -4.52 7.63 -5.90
N ASP A 158 -3.61 8.03 -5.01
CA ASP A 158 -2.16 8.01 -5.19
C ASP A 158 -1.51 6.72 -4.63
N HIS A 159 -2.33 5.70 -4.33
CA HIS A 159 -1.98 4.35 -3.87
C HIS A 159 -1.30 4.31 -2.49
N TYR A 160 -1.35 5.40 -1.73
CA TYR A 160 -0.93 5.40 -0.34
C TYR A 160 -2.05 4.86 0.55
N VAL A 161 -1.65 4.17 1.62
CA VAL A 161 -2.57 3.67 2.63
C VAL A 161 -3.10 4.84 3.46
N ALA A 162 -4.40 5.11 3.35
CA ALA A 162 -5.08 6.14 4.14
C ALA A 162 -5.41 5.66 5.54
N ALA A 163 -5.93 4.44 5.66
CA ALA A 163 -6.32 3.85 6.94
C ALA A 163 -6.34 2.32 6.85
N VAL A 164 -6.25 1.70 8.02
CA VAL A 164 -6.55 0.27 8.20
C VAL A 164 -7.79 0.17 9.08
N VAL A 165 -8.79 -0.58 8.62
CA VAL A 165 -10.10 -0.71 9.27
C VAL A 165 -10.41 -2.19 9.49
N LEU A 166 -11.09 -2.52 10.58
CA LEU A 166 -11.58 -3.88 10.79
C LEU A 166 -12.87 -4.10 9.98
N VAL A 167 -13.01 -5.27 9.37
CA VAL A 167 -14.19 -5.63 8.56
C VAL A 167 -15.49 -5.46 9.34
N GLU A 168 -15.50 -5.84 10.62
CA GLU A 168 -16.65 -5.68 11.55
C GLU A 168 -17.11 -4.23 11.73
N ASN A 169 -16.21 -3.26 11.57
CA ASN A 169 -16.52 -1.84 11.75
C ASN A 169 -17.08 -1.16 10.49
N ILE A 170 -17.15 -1.88 9.37
CA ILE A 170 -17.54 -1.33 8.06
C ILE A 170 -19.07 -1.32 7.88
N SER A 171 -19.83 -1.96 8.73
CA SER A 171 -21.31 -1.95 8.69
C SER A 171 -21.92 -0.54 8.83
N ASP A 172 -21.12 0.43 9.28
CA ASP A 172 -21.54 1.82 9.44
C ASP A 172 -21.05 2.67 8.26
N SER A 173 -21.99 3.25 7.50
CA SER A 173 -21.73 4.15 6.38
C SER A 173 -20.83 5.36 6.72
N ASN A 174 -20.69 5.69 8.00
CA ASN A 174 -19.88 6.79 8.50
C ASN A 174 -18.53 6.36 9.08
N CYS A 175 -18.14 5.08 8.95
CA CYS A 175 -16.92 4.57 9.59
C CYS A 175 -15.67 5.34 9.14
N PHE A 176 -15.55 5.66 7.85
CA PHE A 176 -14.41 6.41 7.33
C PHE A 176 -14.44 7.89 7.72
N ASN A 177 -15.62 8.52 7.70
CA ASN A 177 -15.75 9.91 8.13
C ASN A 177 -15.30 10.08 9.58
N ARG A 178 -15.68 9.17 10.49
CA ARG A 178 -15.23 9.22 11.89
C ARG A 178 -13.73 9.05 12.07
N LEU A 179 -13.08 8.28 11.20
CA LEU A 179 -11.62 8.10 11.24
C LEU A 179 -10.91 9.40 10.87
N PHE A 180 -11.40 10.09 9.85
CA PHE A 180 -10.78 11.31 9.35
C PHE A 180 -11.21 12.55 10.17
N ASP A 181 -12.44 12.63 10.63
CA ASP A 181 -12.92 13.75 11.45
C ASP A 181 -12.12 13.93 12.74
N LYS A 182 -11.78 12.83 13.42
CA LYS A 182 -10.92 12.90 14.62
C LYS A 182 -9.56 13.54 14.38
N GLN A 183 -8.98 13.36 13.20
CA GLN A 183 -7.68 13.95 12.88
C GLN A 183 -7.79 15.39 12.39
N PHE A 184 -8.82 15.72 11.62
CA PHE A 184 -9.07 17.09 11.15
C PHE A 184 -9.39 18.04 12.30
N TYR A 185 -10.24 17.64 13.24
CA TYR A 185 -10.60 18.48 14.40
C TYR A 185 -9.46 18.63 15.42
N THR A 186 -8.56 17.67 15.54
CA THR A 186 -7.43 17.77 16.48
C THR A 186 -6.38 18.78 16.02
N ARG A 187 -6.30 19.06 14.70
CA ARG A 187 -5.33 20.00 14.12
C ARG A 187 -5.85 21.41 13.94
N LEU A 188 -7.17 21.62 14.00
CA LEU A 188 -7.79 22.95 13.92
C LEU A 188 -7.95 23.63 15.28
N LYS A 189 -7.50 22.99 16.39
CA LYS A 189 -7.37 23.67 17.67
C LYS A 189 -6.08 24.46 17.70
N PRO A 190 -6.15 25.81 17.85
CA PRO A 190 -4.98 26.67 17.98
C PRO A 190 -4.16 26.33 19.23
#